data_4ef2befbfbb52385dda9ae726a6496b1
#
_entry.id   4ef2befbfbb52385dda9ae726a6496b1
#
_cell.length_a   1.000
_cell.length_b   1.000
_cell.length_c   1.000
_cell.angle_alpha   90.00
_cell.angle_beta   90.00
_cell.angle_gamma   90.00
#
_symmetry.space_group_name_H-M   'P 1'
#
loop_
_entity.id
_entity.type
_entity.pdbx_description
1 polymer ?
#
loop_
_entity_poly.entity_id
_entity_poly.type
_entity_poly.pdbx_seq_one_letter_code
_entity_poly.pdbx_strand_id
1 'polypeptide(L)'
;GAFTIYGYVKTGDKHKSLEVDEYAAGVVRDIFRKRLEGFSASHIADELNRMGILSPLAYKRNHGMPHAKGGYTDRKDCKWSATTIIRILKDETYTGTLVQGKQTTPHFKLKEREDKPSSEWIRVEGTHEAIIQKHDFDLIQRLRRIDTRTSPKSDKVYLFSGILICGCCGCRMTRKTNRYKDKEYHYYYCPTGKKNGCASSVMLKEDDLIECVQDSLKGHIENVASLDSLLSSISQERINRELAQEYAGQIRANEIEGFKTKLYENLVSGILTKEEYLSYKRKYNADIELLQKAVAEWEERLTDVLENRSERNRWINHFMQFSTMEEIDRRAVMQLIRSIRVISKDELHIEFNYQDEYKKAVALAEQIVEQAAERKVG
;
A
#
# COMPACT_ATOMS: atom_id res chain seq x y z
N GLY A 1 10.39 -21.99 9.06
CA GLY A 1 11.39 -21.82 10.11
C GLY A 1 11.01 -22.55 11.40
N ALA A 2 12.00 -22.89 12.24
CA ALA A 2 11.76 -23.64 13.50
C ALA A 2 10.97 -22.80 14.52
N PHE A 3 11.10 -21.47 14.49
CA PHE A 3 10.49 -20.56 15.47
C PHE A 3 9.55 -19.58 14.78
N THR A 4 8.43 -19.22 15.46
CA THR A 4 7.53 -18.16 15.02
C THR A 4 8.16 -16.78 15.27
N ILE A 5 7.78 -15.80 14.47
CA ILE A 5 8.05 -14.39 14.79
C ILE A 5 7.08 -13.89 15.87
N TYR A 6 7.43 -12.84 16.58
CA TYR A 6 6.56 -12.20 17.58
C TYR A 6 5.34 -11.60 16.86
N GLY A 7 4.16 -11.79 17.41
CA GLY A 7 2.89 -11.41 16.78
C GLY A 7 2.14 -12.56 16.10
N TYR A 8 2.81 -13.72 15.92
CA TYR A 8 2.19 -14.90 15.33
C TYR A 8 2.43 -16.16 16.19
N VAL A 9 1.47 -17.07 16.12
CA VAL A 9 1.57 -18.44 16.64
C VAL A 9 1.46 -19.44 15.49
N LYS A 10 1.96 -20.66 15.67
CA LYS A 10 1.78 -21.75 14.69
C LYS A 10 0.50 -22.50 15.01
N THR A 11 -0.30 -22.75 13.97
CA THR A 11 -1.39 -23.70 14.07
C THR A 11 -0.87 -25.11 14.35
N GLY A 12 -1.68 -25.91 15.06
CA GLY A 12 -1.40 -27.32 15.31
C GLY A 12 -1.49 -28.22 14.06
N ASP A 13 -1.94 -27.69 12.94
CA ASP A 13 -2.18 -28.42 11.70
C ASP A 13 -0.92 -28.88 10.98
N LYS A 14 -1.06 -29.90 10.10
CA LYS A 14 0.02 -30.46 9.30
C LYS A 14 0.78 -29.42 8.47
N HIS A 15 0.13 -28.32 8.09
CA HIS A 15 0.72 -27.23 7.29
C HIS A 15 1.42 -26.13 8.10
N LYS A 16 1.29 -26.13 9.45
CA LYS A 16 1.94 -25.15 10.34
C LYS A 16 1.78 -23.71 9.86
N SER A 17 0.57 -23.32 9.51
CA SER A 17 0.24 -21.94 9.14
C SER A 17 0.48 -20.98 10.31
N LEU A 18 0.61 -19.69 9.99
CA LEU A 18 0.75 -18.63 10.99
C LEU A 18 -0.63 -18.05 11.29
N GLU A 19 -0.98 -17.98 12.56
CA GLU A 19 -2.17 -17.30 13.07
C GLU A 19 -1.73 -16.08 13.88
N VAL A 20 -2.56 -15.04 13.88
CA VAL A 20 -2.28 -13.80 14.60
C VAL A 20 -2.46 -14.04 16.11
N ASP A 21 -1.46 -13.68 16.90
CA ASP A 21 -1.54 -13.52 18.35
C ASP A 21 -1.94 -12.07 18.63
N GLU A 22 -3.20 -11.83 18.94
CA GLU A 22 -3.75 -10.48 19.05
C GLU A 22 -3.04 -9.58 20.05
N TYR A 23 -2.59 -10.13 21.19
CA TYR A 23 -1.82 -9.35 22.15
C TYR A 23 -0.48 -8.90 21.57
N ALA A 24 0.31 -9.85 21.07
CA ALA A 24 1.62 -9.56 20.51
C ALA A 24 1.52 -8.75 19.20
N ALA A 25 0.49 -9.00 18.40
CA ALA A 25 0.19 -8.22 17.19
C ALA A 25 -0.16 -6.76 17.53
N GLY A 26 -0.92 -6.52 18.61
CA GLY A 26 -1.19 -5.17 19.11
C GLY A 26 0.09 -4.39 19.43
N VAL A 27 1.06 -5.04 20.07
CA VAL A 27 2.38 -4.44 20.33
C VAL A 27 3.14 -4.15 19.03
N VAL A 28 3.09 -5.06 18.05
CA VAL A 28 3.72 -4.84 16.74
C VAL A 28 3.08 -3.64 16.03
N ARG A 29 1.75 -3.55 16.00
CA ARG A 29 1.03 -2.41 15.41
C ARG A 29 1.44 -1.09 16.10
N ASP A 30 1.58 -1.07 17.42
CA ASP A 30 2.02 0.10 18.19
C ASP A 30 3.46 0.52 17.86
N ILE A 31 4.38 -0.44 17.70
CA ILE A 31 5.76 -0.19 17.26
C ILE A 31 5.78 0.49 15.89
N PHE A 32 5.01 -0.02 14.91
CA PHE A 32 4.92 0.57 13.58
C PHE A 32 4.31 1.96 13.62
N ARG A 33 3.20 2.16 14.34
CA ARG A 33 2.54 3.46 14.54
C ARG A 33 3.51 4.50 15.11
N LYS A 34 4.18 4.19 16.23
CA LYS A 34 5.16 5.10 16.87
C LYS A 34 6.33 5.42 15.95
N ARG A 35 6.77 4.47 15.13
CA ARG A 35 7.81 4.74 14.13
C ARG A 35 7.34 5.72 13.07
N LEU A 36 6.11 5.64 12.60
CA LEU A 36 5.50 6.61 11.68
C LEU A 36 5.34 7.99 12.32
N GLU A 37 5.03 8.07 13.60
CA GLU A 37 5.00 9.31 14.38
C GLU A 37 6.38 9.94 14.60
N GLY A 38 7.46 9.24 14.24
CA GLY A 38 8.83 9.73 14.26
C GLY A 38 9.68 9.36 15.47
N PHE A 39 9.17 8.50 16.39
CA PHE A 39 9.97 8.04 17.52
C PHE A 39 11.15 7.16 17.07
N SER A 40 12.28 7.30 17.79
CA SER A 40 13.45 6.46 17.54
C SER A 40 13.24 5.02 18.03
N ALA A 41 13.96 4.06 17.45
CA ALA A 41 13.88 2.66 17.89
C ALA A 41 14.31 2.48 19.36
N SER A 42 15.25 3.31 19.83
CA SER A 42 15.66 3.32 21.26
C SER A 42 14.53 3.81 22.14
N HIS A 43 13.90 4.94 21.80
CA HIS A 43 12.78 5.49 22.56
C HIS A 43 11.62 4.50 22.66
N ILE A 44 11.25 3.86 21.53
CA ILE A 44 10.20 2.84 21.53
C ILE A 44 10.55 1.67 22.45
N ALA A 45 11.80 1.19 22.41
CA ALA A 45 12.25 0.11 23.27
C ALA A 45 12.20 0.48 24.75
N ASP A 46 12.65 1.69 25.10
CA ASP A 46 12.65 2.20 26.48
C ASP A 46 11.22 2.38 27.01
N GLU A 47 10.31 2.87 26.17
CA GLU A 47 8.91 3.01 26.53
C GLU A 47 8.24 1.67 26.78
N LEU A 48 8.41 0.67 25.89
CA LEU A 48 7.89 -0.69 26.07
C LEU A 48 8.43 -1.32 27.36
N ASN A 49 9.72 -1.11 27.68
CA ASN A 49 10.33 -1.56 28.93
C ASN A 49 9.71 -0.88 30.15
N ARG A 50 9.47 0.43 30.08
CA ARG A 50 8.85 1.20 31.17
C ARG A 50 7.40 0.77 31.42
N MET A 51 6.67 0.43 30.36
CA MET A 51 5.31 -0.10 30.43
C MET A 51 5.25 -1.55 30.92
N GLY A 52 6.39 -2.22 31.11
CA GLY A 52 6.46 -3.63 31.53
C GLY A 52 6.02 -4.63 30.46
N ILE A 53 5.98 -4.22 29.18
CA ILE A 53 5.61 -5.10 28.07
C ILE A 53 6.75 -6.09 27.83
N LEU A 54 6.44 -7.38 27.82
CA LEU A 54 7.43 -8.43 27.65
C LEU A 54 8.06 -8.36 26.24
N SER A 55 9.40 -8.42 26.18
CA SER A 55 10.11 -8.55 24.91
C SER A 55 9.79 -9.87 24.22
N PRO A 56 10.02 -10.01 22.90
CA PRO A 56 9.68 -11.22 22.16
C PRO A 56 10.20 -12.52 22.78
N LEU A 57 11.40 -12.50 23.32
CA LEU A 57 11.98 -13.66 23.97
C LEU A 57 11.36 -13.92 25.36
N ALA A 58 11.17 -12.86 26.16
CA ALA A 58 10.51 -12.96 27.46
C ALA A 58 9.07 -13.44 27.31
N TYR A 59 8.35 -12.94 26.31
CA TYR A 59 6.99 -13.38 25.98
C TYR A 59 6.93 -14.87 25.64
N LYS A 60 7.80 -15.35 24.75
CA LYS A 60 7.87 -16.76 24.37
C LYS A 60 8.17 -17.67 25.56
N ARG A 61 9.07 -17.25 26.43
CA ARG A 61 9.39 -18.00 27.66
C ARG A 61 8.18 -18.09 28.60
N ASN A 62 7.51 -16.99 28.82
CA ASN A 62 6.36 -16.92 29.70
C ASN A 62 5.17 -17.79 29.22
N HIS A 63 5.04 -17.94 27.89
CA HIS A 63 3.99 -18.76 27.27
C HIS A 63 4.47 -20.16 26.86
N GLY A 64 5.65 -20.60 27.29
CA GLY A 64 6.17 -21.92 26.94
C GLY A 64 6.41 -22.17 25.45
N MET A 65 6.49 -21.10 24.64
CA MET A 65 6.67 -21.21 23.20
C MET A 65 8.10 -21.62 22.81
N PRO A 66 8.28 -22.35 21.69
CA PRO A 66 9.60 -22.69 21.18
C PRO A 66 10.46 -21.44 20.89
N HIS A 67 11.66 -21.42 21.42
CA HIS A 67 12.65 -20.33 21.18
C HIS A 67 14.06 -20.90 21.09
N ALA A 68 14.97 -20.13 20.50
CA ALA A 68 16.39 -20.50 20.45
C ALA A 68 16.97 -20.57 21.87
N LYS A 69 17.88 -21.51 22.08
CA LYS A 69 18.59 -21.70 23.35
C LYS A 69 20.07 -21.35 23.16
N GLY A 70 20.73 -20.90 24.24
CA GLY A 70 22.18 -20.61 24.28
C GLY A 70 22.54 -19.12 24.17
N GLY A 71 23.67 -18.74 24.71
CA GLY A 71 24.24 -17.42 24.65
C GLY A 71 23.35 -16.31 25.25
N TYR A 72 23.03 -15.29 24.46
CA TYR A 72 22.19 -14.17 24.89
C TYR A 72 20.80 -14.60 25.34
N THR A 73 20.29 -15.68 24.77
CA THR A 73 18.91 -16.17 25.08
C THR A 73 18.80 -16.79 26.48
N ASP A 74 19.90 -17.11 27.17
CA ASP A 74 19.90 -17.68 28.51
C ASP A 74 19.85 -16.60 29.62
N ARG A 75 19.95 -15.31 29.26
CA ARG A 75 19.83 -14.23 30.23
C ARG A 75 18.42 -14.15 30.82
N LYS A 76 18.34 -13.95 32.14
CA LYS A 76 17.05 -13.82 32.85
C LYS A 76 16.32 -12.53 32.45
N ASP A 77 17.03 -11.42 32.25
CA ASP A 77 16.48 -10.12 31.91
C ASP A 77 16.52 -9.87 30.38
N CYS A 78 15.49 -10.32 29.69
CA CYS A 78 15.32 -10.05 28.27
C CYS A 78 14.45 -8.82 28.07
N LYS A 79 15.07 -7.65 28.03
CA LYS A 79 14.39 -6.38 27.76
C LYS A 79 14.28 -6.08 26.26
N TRP A 80 13.39 -5.18 25.91
CA TRP A 80 13.36 -4.59 24.57
C TRP A 80 14.66 -3.83 24.31
N SER A 81 15.15 -3.89 23.09
CA SER A 81 16.32 -3.14 22.62
C SER A 81 16.01 -2.51 21.25
N ALA A 82 16.73 -1.44 20.91
CA ALA A 82 16.63 -0.81 19.59
C ALA A 82 16.83 -1.81 18.45
N THR A 83 17.76 -2.78 18.63
CA THR A 83 18.00 -3.84 17.65
C THR A 83 16.78 -4.74 17.44
N THR A 84 16.04 -5.06 18.52
CA THR A 84 14.83 -5.86 18.43
C THR A 84 13.74 -5.10 17.68
N ILE A 85 13.53 -3.82 17.98
CA ILE A 85 12.59 -2.94 17.27
C ILE A 85 12.95 -2.86 15.77
N ILE A 86 14.24 -2.64 15.44
CA ILE A 86 14.69 -2.58 14.04
C ILE A 86 14.46 -3.90 13.30
N ARG A 87 14.62 -5.05 13.96
CA ARG A 87 14.32 -6.37 13.36
C ARG A 87 12.84 -6.51 13.03
N ILE A 88 11.95 -6.13 13.96
CA ILE A 88 10.51 -6.13 13.75
C ILE A 88 10.15 -5.23 12.56
N LEU A 89 10.63 -3.99 12.54
CA LEU A 89 10.37 -3.04 11.46
C LEU A 89 10.92 -3.46 10.09
N LYS A 90 11.86 -4.42 10.03
CA LYS A 90 12.45 -4.96 8.80
C LYS A 90 11.76 -6.21 8.27
N ASP A 91 10.97 -6.88 9.09
CA ASP A 91 10.46 -8.20 8.75
C ASP A 91 9.19 -8.09 7.91
N GLU A 92 9.33 -8.41 6.62
CA GLU A 92 8.27 -8.38 5.61
C GLU A 92 7.15 -9.41 5.92
N THR A 93 7.40 -10.38 6.81
CA THR A 93 6.40 -11.37 7.22
C THR A 93 5.17 -10.70 7.86
N TYR A 94 5.31 -9.53 8.49
CA TYR A 94 4.17 -8.80 9.05
C TYR A 94 3.15 -8.31 8.03
N THR A 95 3.49 -8.32 6.73
CA THR A 95 2.57 -7.94 5.63
C THR A 95 1.81 -9.13 5.02
N GLY A 96 1.84 -10.30 5.67
CA GLY A 96 1.23 -11.52 5.12
C GLY A 96 2.08 -12.22 4.06
N THR A 97 3.33 -11.76 3.86
CA THR A 97 4.25 -12.29 2.85
C THR A 97 5.29 -13.19 3.50
N LEU A 98 5.35 -14.46 3.12
CA LEU A 98 6.40 -15.38 3.55
C LEU A 98 7.66 -15.15 2.73
N VAL A 99 8.78 -14.84 3.40
CA VAL A 99 10.08 -14.59 2.75
C VAL A 99 11.08 -15.67 3.15
N GLN A 100 11.60 -16.37 2.16
CA GLN A 100 12.58 -17.44 2.32
C GLN A 100 13.82 -17.21 1.46
N GLY A 101 14.85 -18.03 1.67
CA GLY A 101 16.09 -17.97 0.86
C GLY A 101 16.95 -16.73 1.13
N LYS A 102 16.83 -16.10 2.31
CA LYS A 102 17.61 -14.91 2.70
C LYS A 102 19.11 -15.21 2.81
N GLN A 103 19.48 -16.48 3.09
CA GLN A 103 20.84 -16.93 3.28
C GLN A 103 21.13 -18.20 2.47
N THR A 104 22.37 -18.36 2.06
CA THR A 104 22.90 -19.59 1.44
C THR A 104 24.13 -20.07 2.16
N THR A 105 24.48 -21.33 1.96
CA THR A 105 25.76 -21.90 2.36
C THR A 105 26.54 -22.20 1.10
N PRO A 106 27.66 -21.54 0.81
CA PRO A 106 28.39 -21.67 -0.46
C PRO A 106 28.82 -23.10 -0.74
N HIS A 107 29.13 -23.85 0.32
CA HIS A 107 29.52 -25.25 0.20
C HIS A 107 29.04 -26.04 1.43
N PHE A 108 28.56 -27.29 1.21
CA PHE A 108 28.01 -28.13 2.30
C PHE A 108 28.97 -28.41 3.46
N LYS A 109 30.30 -28.31 3.25
CA LYS A 109 31.34 -28.47 4.28
C LYS A 109 31.62 -27.18 5.06
N LEU A 110 31.20 -26.01 4.55
CA LEU A 110 31.42 -24.73 5.22
C LEU A 110 30.19 -24.44 6.09
N LYS A 111 30.43 -24.12 7.37
CA LYS A 111 29.37 -23.73 8.31
C LYS A 111 28.99 -22.24 8.18
N GLU A 112 29.75 -21.48 7.40
CA GLU A 112 29.49 -20.07 7.16
C GLU A 112 28.27 -19.89 6.25
N ARG A 113 27.40 -18.95 6.64
CA ARG A 113 26.23 -18.57 5.86
C ARG A 113 26.48 -17.19 5.27
N GLU A 114 26.19 -17.06 4.01
CA GLU A 114 26.25 -15.79 3.28
C GLU A 114 24.84 -15.26 3.05
N ASP A 115 24.67 -13.95 3.24
CA ASP A 115 23.39 -13.28 2.96
C ASP A 115 23.22 -13.09 1.45
N LYS A 116 22.07 -13.51 0.93
CA LYS A 116 21.71 -13.27 -0.45
C LYS A 116 21.16 -11.86 -0.66
N PRO A 117 21.40 -11.25 -1.83
CA PRO A 117 20.74 -10.00 -2.19
C PRO A 117 19.22 -10.16 -2.18
N SER A 118 18.51 -9.10 -1.81
CA SER A 118 17.04 -9.15 -1.65
C SER A 118 16.27 -9.47 -2.93
N SER A 119 16.90 -9.29 -4.09
CA SER A 119 16.37 -9.69 -5.41
C SER A 119 16.27 -11.21 -5.61
N GLU A 120 17.08 -11.98 -4.88
CA GLU A 120 17.09 -13.45 -4.94
C GLU A 120 16.21 -14.11 -3.86
N TRP A 121 15.56 -13.33 -3.00
CA TRP A 121 14.69 -13.88 -1.98
C TRP A 121 13.38 -14.39 -2.59
N ILE A 122 12.94 -15.54 -2.12
CA ILE A 122 11.66 -16.12 -2.54
C ILE A 122 10.56 -15.49 -1.67
N ARG A 123 9.60 -14.81 -2.31
CA ARG A 123 8.45 -14.17 -1.67
C ARG A 123 7.17 -14.86 -2.10
N VAL A 124 6.33 -15.21 -1.14
CA VAL A 124 4.99 -15.77 -1.39
C VAL A 124 4.02 -14.88 -0.62
N GLU A 125 3.21 -14.14 -1.35
CA GLU A 125 2.20 -13.22 -0.77
C GLU A 125 0.94 -13.99 -0.33
N GLY A 126 0.19 -13.44 0.62
CA GLY A 126 -1.09 -13.99 1.05
C GLY A 126 -1.02 -15.34 1.78
N THR A 127 0.13 -15.68 2.37
CA THR A 127 0.30 -16.97 3.07
C THR A 127 -0.32 -16.99 4.47
N HIS A 128 -0.59 -15.84 5.05
CA HIS A 128 -1.17 -15.66 6.39
C HIS A 128 -1.75 -14.26 6.53
N GLU A 129 -2.54 -14.03 7.56
CA GLU A 129 -3.14 -12.73 7.85
C GLU A 129 -2.07 -11.68 8.14
N ALA A 130 -2.18 -10.51 7.52
CA ALA A 130 -1.25 -9.40 7.69
C ALA A 130 -1.55 -8.64 8.99
N ILE A 131 -0.53 -8.44 9.85
CA ILE A 131 -0.62 -7.55 11.02
C ILE A 131 -0.47 -6.09 10.61
N ILE A 132 0.35 -5.81 9.60
CA ILE A 132 0.68 -4.48 9.10
C ILE A 132 0.34 -4.41 7.61
N GLN A 133 -0.29 -3.33 7.18
CA GLN A 133 -0.56 -3.10 5.77
C GLN A 133 0.77 -2.90 5.00
N LYS A 134 0.85 -3.45 3.79
CA LYS A 134 2.05 -3.36 2.95
C LYS A 134 2.50 -1.91 2.73
N HIS A 135 1.54 -0.99 2.54
CA HIS A 135 1.82 0.43 2.39
C HIS A 135 2.59 1.02 3.60
N ASP A 136 2.12 0.78 4.83
CA ASP A 136 2.77 1.29 6.04
C ASP A 136 4.17 0.67 6.24
N PHE A 137 4.31 -0.61 5.89
CA PHE A 137 5.61 -1.28 5.90
C PHE A 137 6.59 -0.61 4.91
N ASP A 138 6.18 -0.43 3.65
CA ASP A 138 7.01 0.19 2.61
C ASP A 138 7.39 1.63 2.96
N LEU A 139 6.45 2.38 3.53
CA LEU A 139 6.70 3.72 4.05
C LEU A 139 7.79 3.72 5.12
N ILE A 140 7.74 2.79 6.08
CA ILE A 140 8.78 2.65 7.11
C ILE A 140 10.13 2.25 6.48
N GLN A 141 10.15 1.34 5.47
CA GLN A 141 11.40 1.03 4.78
C GLN A 141 11.98 2.28 4.08
N ARG A 142 11.13 3.12 3.46
CA ARG A 142 11.54 4.41 2.89
C ARG A 142 12.11 5.34 3.96
N LEU A 143 11.40 5.50 5.09
CA LEU A 143 11.83 6.37 6.20
C LEU A 143 13.17 5.92 6.82
N ARG A 144 13.45 4.62 6.84
CA ARG A 144 14.73 4.08 7.33
C ARG A 144 15.92 4.41 6.44
N ARG A 145 15.71 4.62 5.13
CA ARG A 145 16.76 5.06 4.19
C ARG A 145 17.02 6.57 4.29
N ILE A 146 16.08 7.31 4.86
CA ILE A 146 16.22 8.74 5.10
C ILE A 146 17.01 8.91 6.39
N ASP A 147 18.14 9.62 6.33
CA ASP A 147 18.91 9.98 7.53
C ASP A 147 18.10 11.00 8.37
N THR A 148 17.40 10.48 9.35
CA THR A 148 16.63 11.26 10.32
C THR A 148 17.27 11.15 11.69
N ARG A 149 18.53 11.60 11.81
CA ARG A 149 19.19 11.67 13.11
C ARG A 149 18.44 12.63 13.99
N THR A 150 18.00 12.15 15.14
CA THR A 150 17.44 13.02 16.19
C THR A 150 18.56 13.75 16.91
N SER A 151 18.32 14.98 17.33
CA SER A 151 19.21 15.65 18.27
C SER A 151 19.31 14.80 19.56
N PRO A 152 20.47 14.75 20.24
CA PRO A 152 20.61 14.02 21.51
C PRO A 152 19.60 14.42 22.60
N LYS A 153 18.94 15.56 22.45
CA LYS A 153 17.93 16.10 23.36
C LYS A 153 16.50 15.94 22.86
N SER A 154 16.27 15.27 21.74
CA SER A 154 14.93 15.12 21.14
C SER A 154 14.62 13.66 20.89
N ASP A 155 13.53 13.17 21.48
CA ASP A 155 13.06 11.79 21.32
C ASP A 155 12.28 11.59 20.02
N LYS A 156 11.93 12.69 19.34
CA LYS A 156 11.05 12.69 18.18
C LYS A 156 11.65 13.43 16.99
N VAL A 157 11.44 12.89 15.80
CA VAL A 157 11.81 13.54 14.53
C VAL A 157 10.80 14.65 14.21
N TYR A 158 11.27 15.81 13.78
CA TYR A 158 10.41 16.95 13.43
C TYR A 158 9.54 16.66 12.20
N LEU A 159 8.43 17.41 12.06
CA LEU A 159 7.36 17.20 11.10
C LEU A 159 7.86 16.97 9.66
N PHE A 160 8.72 17.84 9.15
CA PHE A 160 9.22 17.78 7.78
C PHE A 160 10.63 17.20 7.63
N SER A 161 11.21 16.67 8.71
CA SER A 161 12.54 16.10 8.65
C SER A 161 12.63 14.97 7.63
N GLY A 162 13.59 15.08 6.72
CA GLY A 162 13.88 14.05 5.73
C GLY A 162 13.13 14.15 4.42
N ILE A 163 12.06 14.97 4.31
CA ILE A 163 11.27 15.17 3.08
C ILE A 163 11.44 16.56 2.48
N LEU A 164 11.95 17.54 3.26
CA LEU A 164 12.18 18.90 2.80
C LEU A 164 13.53 18.98 2.07
N ILE A 165 13.51 19.39 0.80
CA ILE A 165 14.65 19.34 -0.12
C ILE A 165 14.89 20.74 -0.67
N CYS A 166 16.14 21.18 -0.67
CA CYS A 166 16.54 22.43 -1.31
C CYS A 166 16.40 22.33 -2.85
N GLY A 167 15.64 23.21 -3.48
CA GLY A 167 15.44 23.25 -4.92
C GLY A 167 16.70 23.56 -5.72
N CYS A 168 17.68 24.24 -5.09
CA CYS A 168 18.93 24.62 -5.75
C CYS A 168 19.95 23.45 -5.79
N CYS A 169 20.21 22.80 -4.66
CA CYS A 169 21.29 21.79 -4.56
C CYS A 169 20.80 20.36 -4.28
N GLY A 170 19.50 20.13 -4.12
CA GLY A 170 18.93 18.81 -3.82
C GLY A 170 19.22 18.29 -2.41
N CYS A 171 19.94 19.01 -1.57
CA CYS A 171 20.23 18.59 -0.20
C CYS A 171 18.99 18.72 0.68
N ARG A 172 18.89 17.80 1.66
CA ARG A 172 17.83 17.90 2.68
C ARG A 172 18.03 19.10 3.57
N MET A 173 16.95 19.85 3.79
CA MET A 173 16.99 21.02 4.67
C MET A 173 16.98 20.60 6.14
N THR A 174 17.62 21.42 6.96
CA THR A 174 17.80 21.16 8.40
C THR A 174 17.01 22.18 9.20
N ARG A 175 16.34 21.72 10.28
CA ARG A 175 15.63 22.59 11.21
C ARG A 175 16.61 23.25 12.17
N LYS A 176 16.43 24.54 12.42
CA LYS A 176 17.17 25.35 13.39
C LYS A 176 16.17 26.05 14.33
N THR A 177 16.47 26.02 15.62
CA THR A 177 15.72 26.80 16.63
C THR A 177 16.54 28.04 16.98
N ASN A 178 15.93 29.19 16.84
CA ASN A 178 16.47 30.46 17.33
C ASN A 178 15.67 30.88 18.55
N ARG A 179 16.36 31.22 19.64
CA ARG A 179 15.76 31.74 20.87
C ARG A 179 15.96 33.24 20.93
N TYR A 180 14.90 33.98 21.13
CA TYR A 180 14.94 35.41 21.32
C TYR A 180 14.02 35.75 22.49
N LYS A 181 14.60 36.26 23.61
CA LYS A 181 13.91 36.40 24.90
C LYS A 181 13.29 35.05 25.29
N ASP A 182 12.02 35.01 25.67
CA ASP A 182 11.30 33.83 26.09
C ASP A 182 10.58 33.07 24.94
N LYS A 183 10.84 33.48 23.70
CA LYS A 183 10.22 32.88 22.49
C LYS A 183 11.20 32.04 21.68
N GLU A 184 10.75 30.88 21.23
CA GLU A 184 11.46 30.02 20.31
C GLU A 184 10.86 30.18 18.89
N TYR A 185 11.75 30.34 17.91
CA TYR A 185 11.39 30.41 16.51
C TYR A 185 12.08 29.28 15.75
N HIS A 186 11.35 28.59 14.94
CA HIS A 186 11.82 27.42 14.23
C HIS A 186 11.89 27.69 12.72
N TYR A 187 13.01 27.36 12.12
CA TYR A 187 13.28 27.62 10.71
C TYR A 187 13.91 26.41 10.04
N TYR A 188 13.58 26.19 8.78
CA TYR A 188 14.28 25.26 7.90
C TYR A 188 15.24 26.01 6.96
N TYR A 189 16.46 25.51 6.82
CA TYR A 189 17.49 26.08 5.96
C TYR A 189 18.30 24.99 5.26
N CYS A 190 18.95 25.34 4.13
CA CYS A 190 19.86 24.44 3.44
C CYS A 190 21.20 24.36 4.19
N PRO A 191 21.64 23.19 4.67
CA PRO A 191 22.90 23.05 5.40
C PRO A 191 24.14 23.26 4.52
N THR A 192 24.01 23.05 3.20
CA THR A 192 25.10 23.25 2.23
C THR A 192 25.46 24.73 2.13
N GLY A 193 24.48 25.65 2.19
CA GLY A 193 24.63 27.09 2.31
C GLY A 193 25.73 27.72 1.46
N LYS A 194 26.05 28.97 1.76
CA LYS A 194 27.06 29.75 1.03
C LYS A 194 28.49 29.16 1.09
N LYS A 195 28.82 28.39 2.13
CA LYS A 195 30.17 27.83 2.33
C LYS A 195 30.50 26.70 1.35
N ASN A 196 29.51 25.97 0.86
CA ASN A 196 29.68 24.77 0.05
C ASN A 196 29.01 24.86 -1.33
N GLY A 197 28.78 26.07 -1.85
CA GLY A 197 28.36 26.28 -3.25
C GLY A 197 26.84 26.22 -3.52
N CYS A 198 26.00 26.20 -2.50
CA CYS A 198 24.58 26.40 -2.71
C CYS A 198 24.25 27.89 -2.79
N ALA A 199 23.68 28.33 -3.91
CA ALA A 199 23.25 29.73 -4.09
C ALA A 199 21.98 30.05 -3.26
N SER A 200 21.26 29.05 -2.77
CA SER A 200 20.03 29.25 -1.98
C SER A 200 20.35 29.76 -0.58
N SER A 201 19.86 30.96 -0.28
CA SER A 201 19.84 31.53 1.09
C SER A 201 18.46 31.41 1.74
N VAL A 202 17.59 30.56 1.21
CA VAL A 202 16.21 30.43 1.66
C VAL A 202 16.17 29.87 3.08
N MET A 203 15.49 30.61 3.95
CA MET A 203 15.14 30.19 5.30
C MET A 203 13.63 30.29 5.45
N LEU A 204 12.98 29.15 5.70
CA LEU A 204 11.52 29.05 5.86
C LEU A 204 11.19 28.96 7.32
N LYS A 205 10.22 29.75 7.78
CA LYS A 205 9.63 29.61 9.10
C LYS A 205 8.77 28.35 9.15
N GLU A 206 8.86 27.58 10.23
CA GLU A 206 8.14 26.31 10.37
C GLU A 206 6.62 26.49 10.35
N ASP A 207 6.12 27.53 11.02
CA ASP A 207 4.68 27.79 11.10
C ASP A 207 4.09 28.10 9.70
N ASP A 208 4.78 28.94 8.91
CA ASP A 208 4.35 29.32 7.56
C ASP A 208 4.36 28.09 6.62
N LEU A 209 5.36 27.20 6.82
CA LEU A 209 5.45 25.94 6.06
C LEU A 209 4.32 24.97 6.46
N ILE A 210 3.98 24.89 7.73
CA ILE A 210 2.86 24.05 8.23
C ILE A 210 1.55 24.49 7.59
N GLU A 211 1.26 25.78 7.63
CA GLU A 211 0.05 26.36 7.04
C GLU A 211 -0.04 26.07 5.54
N CYS A 212 1.01 26.38 4.79
CA CYS A 212 1.07 26.13 3.33
C CYS A 212 0.88 24.65 2.97
N VAL A 213 1.53 23.75 3.70
CA VAL A 213 1.42 22.31 3.45
C VAL A 213 0.05 21.80 3.83
N GLN A 214 -0.54 22.30 4.92
CA GLN A 214 -1.89 21.92 5.37
C GLN A 214 -2.94 22.32 4.33
N ASP A 215 -2.87 23.54 3.81
CA ASP A 215 -3.79 24.02 2.77
C ASP A 215 -3.65 23.23 1.46
N SER A 216 -2.40 22.96 1.06
CA SER A 216 -2.12 22.13 -0.13
C SER A 216 -2.64 20.71 0.02
N LEU A 217 -2.51 20.09 1.22
CA LEU A 217 -3.05 18.77 1.51
C LEU A 217 -4.57 18.75 1.47
N LYS A 218 -5.24 19.73 2.10
CA LYS A 218 -6.70 19.85 2.08
C LYS A 218 -7.22 19.96 0.65
N GLY A 219 -6.67 20.88 -0.13
CA GLY A 219 -7.06 21.04 -1.53
C GLY A 219 -6.81 19.78 -2.38
N HIS A 220 -5.72 19.07 -2.11
CA HIS A 220 -5.46 17.81 -2.83
C HIS A 220 -6.45 16.70 -2.44
N ILE A 221 -6.80 16.58 -1.14
CA ILE A 221 -7.81 15.61 -0.66
C ILE A 221 -9.18 15.91 -1.25
N GLU A 222 -9.59 17.18 -1.34
CA GLU A 222 -10.85 17.61 -1.98
C GLU A 222 -10.86 17.26 -3.47
N ASN A 223 -9.75 17.47 -4.17
CA ASN A 223 -9.61 17.07 -5.58
C ASN A 223 -9.72 15.55 -5.77
N VAL A 224 -9.10 14.77 -4.88
CA VAL A 224 -9.20 13.31 -4.89
C VAL A 224 -10.65 12.85 -4.63
N ALA A 225 -11.35 13.48 -3.68
CA ALA A 225 -12.75 13.17 -3.39
C ALA A 225 -13.67 13.49 -4.57
N SER A 226 -13.47 14.63 -5.23
CA SER A 226 -14.21 15.02 -6.42
C SER A 226 -13.97 14.06 -7.59
N LEU A 227 -12.72 13.66 -7.80
CA LEU A 227 -12.32 12.69 -8.80
C LEU A 227 -12.94 11.31 -8.53
N ASP A 228 -12.96 10.86 -7.27
CA ASP A 228 -13.57 9.59 -6.87
C ASP A 228 -15.08 9.58 -7.15
N SER A 229 -15.77 10.65 -6.80
CA SER A 229 -17.20 10.80 -7.08
C SER A 229 -17.49 10.69 -8.59
N LEU A 230 -16.72 11.39 -9.41
CA LEU A 230 -16.84 11.35 -10.87
C LEU A 230 -16.59 9.94 -11.43
N LEU A 231 -15.46 9.32 -11.06
CA LEU A 231 -15.07 8.01 -11.56
C LEU A 231 -15.99 6.89 -11.06
N SER A 232 -16.57 7.03 -9.87
CA SER A 232 -17.52 6.06 -9.33
C SER A 232 -18.84 6.08 -10.10
N SER A 233 -19.36 7.24 -10.46
CA SER A 233 -20.57 7.35 -11.28
C SER A 233 -20.38 6.74 -12.67
N ILE A 234 -19.25 7.05 -13.32
CA ILE A 234 -18.90 6.52 -14.64
C ILE A 234 -18.72 5.00 -14.61
N SER A 235 -18.02 4.50 -13.59
CA SER A 235 -17.78 3.05 -13.43
C SER A 235 -19.09 2.30 -13.24
N GLN A 236 -20.04 2.84 -12.49
CA GLN A 236 -21.34 2.23 -12.27
C GLN A 236 -22.16 2.14 -13.56
N GLU A 237 -22.18 3.20 -14.37
CA GLU A 237 -22.86 3.18 -15.67
C GLU A 237 -22.23 2.14 -16.63
N ARG A 238 -20.91 2.03 -16.63
CA ARG A 238 -20.17 1.07 -17.45
C ARG A 238 -20.47 -0.37 -17.02
N ILE A 239 -20.43 -0.66 -15.73
CA ILE A 239 -20.77 -1.97 -15.17
C ILE A 239 -22.19 -2.35 -15.55
N ASN A 240 -23.16 -1.43 -15.37
CA ASN A 240 -24.56 -1.69 -15.70
C ASN A 240 -24.75 -1.99 -17.19
N ARG A 241 -24.00 -1.34 -18.07
CA ARG A 241 -24.04 -1.58 -19.53
C ARG A 241 -23.48 -2.94 -19.89
N GLU A 242 -22.32 -3.30 -19.38
CA GLU A 242 -21.69 -4.60 -19.64
C GLU A 242 -22.56 -5.76 -19.12
N LEU A 243 -23.11 -5.63 -17.90
CA LEU A 243 -24.06 -6.60 -17.34
C LEU A 243 -25.31 -6.75 -18.22
N ALA A 244 -25.89 -5.64 -18.70
CA ALA A 244 -27.06 -5.69 -19.56
C ALA A 244 -26.77 -6.43 -20.88
N GLN A 245 -25.57 -6.25 -21.45
CA GLN A 245 -25.14 -6.94 -22.67
C GLN A 245 -24.90 -8.43 -22.42
N GLU A 246 -24.28 -8.79 -21.32
CA GLU A 246 -24.08 -10.17 -20.90
C GLU A 246 -25.41 -10.92 -20.74
N TYR A 247 -26.36 -10.33 -19.96
CA TYR A 247 -27.67 -10.92 -19.75
C TYR A 247 -28.45 -11.07 -21.08
N ALA A 248 -28.41 -10.06 -21.96
CA ALA A 248 -29.05 -10.14 -23.26
C ALA A 248 -28.46 -11.27 -24.13
N GLY A 249 -27.14 -11.46 -24.08
CA GLY A 249 -26.47 -12.56 -24.77
C GLY A 249 -26.87 -13.93 -24.22
N GLN A 250 -26.92 -14.10 -22.90
CA GLN A 250 -27.34 -15.33 -22.25
C GLN A 250 -28.81 -15.69 -22.55
N ILE A 251 -29.72 -14.70 -22.50
CA ILE A 251 -31.13 -14.90 -22.86
C ILE A 251 -31.25 -15.40 -24.30
N ARG A 252 -30.54 -14.76 -25.24
CA ARG A 252 -30.59 -15.14 -26.65
C ARG A 252 -30.01 -16.51 -26.93
N ALA A 253 -28.92 -16.89 -26.23
CA ALA A 253 -28.37 -18.25 -26.32
C ALA A 253 -29.38 -19.31 -25.84
N ASN A 254 -30.08 -19.05 -24.72
CA ASN A 254 -31.12 -19.94 -24.19
C ASN A 254 -32.33 -20.07 -25.13
N GLU A 255 -32.75 -18.99 -25.78
CA GLU A 255 -33.81 -19.02 -26.79
C GLU A 255 -33.42 -19.93 -27.98
N ILE A 256 -32.18 -19.82 -28.49
CA ILE A 256 -31.71 -20.65 -29.61
C ILE A 256 -31.63 -22.12 -29.18
N GLU A 257 -31.23 -22.45 -27.97
CA GLU A 257 -31.29 -23.82 -27.43
C GLU A 257 -32.73 -24.35 -27.39
N GLY A 258 -33.70 -23.52 -27.00
CA GLY A 258 -35.11 -23.86 -27.09
C GLY A 258 -35.59 -24.15 -28.53
N PHE A 259 -35.11 -23.38 -29.50
CA PHE A 259 -35.40 -23.67 -30.91
C PHE A 259 -34.79 -24.98 -31.41
N LYS A 260 -33.58 -25.36 -30.96
CA LYS A 260 -32.95 -26.63 -31.28
C LYS A 260 -33.80 -27.82 -30.81
N THR A 261 -34.40 -27.73 -29.62
CA THR A 261 -35.28 -28.75 -29.07
C THR A 261 -36.52 -28.91 -29.98
N LYS A 262 -37.20 -27.81 -30.36
CA LYS A 262 -38.35 -27.80 -31.26
C LYS A 262 -37.97 -28.33 -32.64
N LEU A 263 -36.75 -28.08 -33.14
CA LEU A 263 -36.29 -28.55 -34.43
C LEU A 263 -36.23 -30.08 -34.46
N TYR A 264 -35.81 -30.73 -33.34
CA TYR A 264 -35.80 -32.18 -33.20
C TYR A 264 -37.25 -32.74 -33.17
N GLU A 265 -38.15 -32.11 -32.48
CA GLU A 265 -39.59 -32.50 -32.46
C GLU A 265 -40.23 -32.45 -33.85
N ASN A 266 -39.90 -31.41 -34.65
CA ASN A 266 -40.36 -31.26 -36.02
C ASN A 266 -39.78 -32.32 -36.98
N LEU A 267 -38.55 -32.76 -36.73
CA LEU A 267 -37.98 -33.89 -37.47
C LEU A 267 -38.74 -35.20 -37.17
N VAL A 268 -39.00 -35.46 -35.86
CA VAL A 268 -39.70 -36.70 -35.44
C VAL A 268 -41.13 -36.72 -35.91
N SER A 269 -41.80 -35.57 -35.97
CA SER A 269 -43.15 -35.44 -36.49
C SER A 269 -43.25 -35.40 -38.03
N GLY A 270 -42.13 -35.52 -38.75
CA GLY A 270 -42.09 -35.56 -40.21
C GLY A 270 -42.33 -34.20 -40.89
N ILE A 271 -42.32 -33.08 -40.14
CA ILE A 271 -42.47 -31.72 -40.66
C ILE A 271 -41.23 -31.26 -41.41
N LEU A 272 -40.04 -31.72 -40.95
CA LEU A 272 -38.74 -31.42 -41.55
C LEU A 272 -38.10 -32.68 -42.15
N THR A 273 -37.38 -32.50 -43.23
CA THR A 273 -36.49 -33.53 -43.81
C THR A 273 -35.18 -33.60 -42.99
N LYS A 274 -34.49 -34.72 -43.10
CA LYS A 274 -33.20 -34.91 -42.43
C LYS A 274 -32.13 -33.88 -42.88
N GLU A 275 -32.20 -33.47 -44.14
CA GLU A 275 -31.25 -32.50 -44.71
C GLU A 275 -31.49 -31.09 -44.17
N GLU A 276 -32.76 -30.66 -44.11
CA GLU A 276 -33.17 -29.40 -43.52
C GLU A 276 -32.83 -29.33 -42.02
N TYR A 277 -33.12 -30.41 -41.26
CA TYR A 277 -32.76 -30.52 -39.87
C TYR A 277 -31.26 -30.32 -39.68
N LEU A 278 -30.39 -30.99 -40.46
CA LEU A 278 -28.94 -30.87 -40.33
C LEU A 278 -28.43 -29.47 -40.73
N SER A 279 -29.09 -28.81 -41.68
CA SER A 279 -28.76 -27.42 -42.06
C SER A 279 -29.06 -26.45 -40.94
N TYR A 280 -30.25 -26.47 -40.38
CA TYR A 280 -30.68 -25.61 -39.27
C TYR A 280 -29.87 -25.88 -38.01
N LYS A 281 -29.59 -27.15 -37.69
CA LYS A 281 -28.74 -27.54 -36.55
C LYS A 281 -27.35 -26.96 -36.65
N ARG A 282 -26.72 -26.96 -37.82
CA ARG A 282 -25.40 -26.35 -38.05
C ARG A 282 -25.44 -24.85 -37.84
N LYS A 283 -26.48 -24.17 -38.36
CA LYS A 283 -26.68 -22.73 -38.20
C LYS A 283 -26.83 -22.36 -36.72
N TYR A 284 -27.74 -23.00 -35.98
CA TYR A 284 -27.97 -22.72 -34.55
C TYR A 284 -26.73 -23.03 -33.70
N ASN A 285 -25.97 -24.08 -34.01
CA ASN A 285 -24.73 -24.34 -33.29
C ASN A 285 -23.68 -23.24 -33.52
N ALA A 286 -23.55 -22.73 -34.75
CA ALA A 286 -22.66 -21.63 -35.07
C ALA A 286 -23.07 -20.33 -34.36
N ASP A 287 -24.40 -20.02 -34.31
CA ASP A 287 -24.95 -18.85 -33.63
C ASP A 287 -24.70 -18.92 -32.12
N ILE A 288 -24.87 -20.11 -31.51
CA ILE A 288 -24.58 -20.30 -30.06
C ILE A 288 -23.10 -20.11 -29.78
N GLU A 289 -22.23 -20.66 -30.61
CA GLU A 289 -20.76 -20.54 -30.44
C GLU A 289 -20.30 -19.08 -30.52
N LEU A 290 -20.90 -18.29 -31.42
CA LEU A 290 -20.64 -16.86 -31.52
C LEU A 290 -21.13 -16.10 -30.28
N LEU A 291 -22.33 -16.42 -29.78
CA LEU A 291 -22.87 -15.79 -28.57
C LEU A 291 -22.07 -16.14 -27.32
N GLN A 292 -21.64 -17.40 -27.19
CA GLN A 292 -20.80 -17.82 -26.06
C GLN A 292 -19.45 -17.09 -26.04
N LYS A 293 -18.83 -16.88 -27.21
CA LYS A 293 -17.61 -16.07 -27.32
C LYS A 293 -17.85 -14.61 -26.89
N ALA A 294 -18.95 -14.02 -27.35
CA ALA A 294 -19.31 -12.65 -26.98
C ALA A 294 -19.57 -12.50 -25.47
N VAL A 295 -20.24 -13.48 -24.85
CA VAL A 295 -20.46 -13.50 -23.40
C VAL A 295 -19.13 -13.58 -22.65
N ALA A 296 -18.22 -14.46 -23.05
CA ALA A 296 -16.89 -14.58 -22.45
C ALA A 296 -16.07 -13.28 -22.56
N GLU A 297 -16.14 -12.58 -23.69
CA GLU A 297 -15.49 -11.27 -23.86
C GLU A 297 -16.11 -10.17 -22.98
N TRP A 298 -17.42 -10.22 -22.69
CA TRP A 298 -18.05 -9.29 -21.77
C TRP A 298 -17.69 -9.59 -20.31
N GLU A 299 -17.61 -10.86 -19.91
CA GLU A 299 -17.16 -11.29 -18.58
C GLU A 299 -15.71 -10.83 -18.31
N GLU A 300 -14.82 -10.97 -19.28
CA GLU A 300 -13.43 -10.50 -19.18
C GLU A 300 -13.39 -8.97 -19.00
N ARG A 301 -14.13 -8.21 -19.82
CA ARG A 301 -14.22 -6.74 -19.69
C ARG A 301 -14.81 -6.28 -18.36
N LEU A 302 -15.80 -6.99 -17.84
CA LEU A 302 -16.39 -6.70 -16.54
C LEU A 302 -15.36 -6.93 -15.42
N THR A 303 -14.61 -8.02 -15.50
CA THR A 303 -13.54 -8.34 -14.55
C THR A 303 -12.48 -7.23 -14.53
N ASP A 304 -12.01 -6.78 -15.68
CA ASP A 304 -11.06 -5.68 -15.82
C ASP A 304 -11.56 -4.37 -15.19
N VAL A 305 -12.85 -4.05 -15.38
CA VAL A 305 -13.46 -2.84 -14.78
C VAL A 305 -13.51 -2.95 -13.26
N LEU A 306 -13.82 -4.13 -12.72
CA LEU A 306 -13.89 -4.36 -11.27
C LEU A 306 -12.51 -4.35 -10.61
N GLU A 307 -11.49 -4.94 -11.25
CA GLU A 307 -10.11 -4.94 -10.77
C GLU A 307 -9.53 -3.52 -10.74
N ASN A 308 -9.67 -2.76 -11.82
CA ASN A 308 -9.25 -1.36 -11.89
C ASN A 308 -9.95 -0.49 -10.83
N ARG A 309 -11.23 -0.75 -10.53
CA ARG A 309 -11.96 -0.09 -9.44
C ARG A 309 -11.36 -0.44 -8.09
N SER A 310 -11.00 -1.69 -7.84
CA SER A 310 -10.42 -2.16 -6.58
C SER A 310 -9.05 -1.52 -6.31
N GLU A 311 -8.17 -1.44 -7.30
CA GLU A 311 -6.87 -0.78 -7.16
C GLU A 311 -7.00 0.73 -6.91
N ARG A 312 -7.89 1.39 -7.67
CA ARG A 312 -8.19 2.80 -7.49
C ARG A 312 -8.71 3.09 -6.08
N ASN A 313 -9.66 2.32 -5.60
CA ASN A 313 -10.26 2.52 -4.27
C ASN A 313 -9.21 2.42 -3.15
N ARG A 314 -8.15 1.62 -3.31
CA ARG A 314 -7.10 1.48 -2.30
C ARG A 314 -6.37 2.80 -2.03
N TRP A 315 -5.86 3.49 -3.05
CA TRP A 315 -5.12 4.74 -2.85
C TRP A 315 -6.03 5.92 -2.52
N ILE A 316 -7.25 5.97 -3.09
CA ILE A 316 -8.25 6.98 -2.74
C ILE A 316 -8.64 6.87 -1.27
N ASN A 317 -9.00 5.69 -0.79
CA ASN A 317 -9.33 5.46 0.61
C ASN A 317 -8.18 5.85 1.54
N HIS A 318 -6.95 5.68 1.08
CA HIS A 318 -5.78 6.12 1.84
C HIS A 318 -5.75 7.63 2.06
N PHE A 319 -6.06 8.43 1.03
CA PHE A 319 -6.19 9.89 1.17
C PHE A 319 -7.41 10.28 2.01
N MET A 320 -8.55 9.62 1.80
CA MET A 320 -9.80 9.93 2.48
C MET A 320 -9.76 9.66 3.99
N GLN A 321 -8.87 8.82 4.49
CA GLN A 321 -8.63 8.64 5.93
C GLN A 321 -8.20 9.93 6.63
N PHE A 322 -7.65 10.89 5.90
CA PHE A 322 -7.19 12.18 6.41
C PHE A 322 -8.14 13.34 6.12
N SER A 323 -9.32 13.09 5.54
CA SER A 323 -10.29 14.14 5.18
C SER A 323 -10.82 14.93 6.38
N THR A 324 -10.86 14.33 7.56
CA THR A 324 -11.33 14.96 8.82
C THR A 324 -10.20 15.53 9.67
N MET A 325 -8.97 15.56 9.14
CA MET A 325 -7.81 16.02 9.90
C MET A 325 -7.82 17.55 10.05
N GLU A 326 -7.85 18.03 11.30
CA GLU A 326 -7.78 19.46 11.62
C GLU A 326 -6.35 19.99 11.56
N GLU A 327 -5.41 19.26 12.16
CA GLU A 327 -3.98 19.59 12.19
C GLU A 327 -3.15 18.47 11.56
N ILE A 328 -2.11 18.86 10.81
CA ILE A 328 -1.21 17.88 10.21
C ILE A 328 -0.25 17.29 11.24
N ASP A 329 -0.21 15.99 11.33
CA ASP A 329 0.80 15.27 12.08
C ASP A 329 1.89 14.68 11.17
N ARG A 330 2.98 14.18 11.78
CA ARG A 330 4.07 13.59 11.00
C ARG A 330 3.62 12.34 10.22
N ARG A 331 2.69 11.57 10.76
CA ARG A 331 2.17 10.38 10.10
C ARG A 331 1.47 10.75 8.80
N ALA A 332 0.55 11.73 8.86
CA ALA A 332 -0.15 12.24 7.69
C ALA A 332 0.83 12.78 6.64
N VAL A 333 1.79 13.61 7.05
CA VAL A 333 2.81 14.15 6.14
C VAL A 333 3.60 13.02 5.46
N MET A 334 4.05 12.01 6.20
CA MET A 334 4.82 10.91 5.63
C MET A 334 3.98 9.99 4.74
N GLN A 335 2.70 9.79 5.06
CA GLN A 335 1.80 8.94 4.28
C GLN A 335 1.31 9.63 3.01
N LEU A 336 1.11 10.96 3.03
CA LEU A 336 0.54 11.70 1.91
C LEU A 336 1.60 12.38 1.03
N ILE A 337 2.73 12.81 1.60
CA ILE A 337 3.76 13.57 0.89
C ILE A 337 5.02 12.72 0.68
N ARG A 338 5.49 12.71 -0.56
CA ARG A 338 6.74 12.07 -0.96
C ARG A 338 7.94 12.96 -0.72
N SER A 339 7.84 14.22 -1.18
CA SER A 339 8.88 15.22 -1.01
C SER A 339 8.32 16.64 -1.11
N ILE A 340 8.98 17.60 -0.46
CA ILE A 340 8.72 19.03 -0.57
C ILE A 340 10.01 19.70 -1.06
N ARG A 341 10.00 20.23 -2.26
CA ARG A 341 11.14 20.95 -2.84
C ARG A 341 10.94 22.45 -2.67
N VAL A 342 11.87 23.11 -2.01
CA VAL A 342 11.84 24.54 -1.73
C VAL A 342 12.61 25.28 -2.84
N ILE A 343 11.91 25.99 -3.69
CA ILE A 343 12.49 26.78 -4.80
C ILE A 343 12.85 28.18 -4.27
N SER A 344 11.90 28.86 -3.63
CA SER A 344 12.07 30.18 -3.03
C SER A 344 11.34 30.26 -1.69
N LYS A 345 11.22 31.44 -1.09
CA LYS A 345 10.41 31.63 0.11
C LYS A 345 8.91 31.49 -0.16
N ASP A 346 8.51 31.82 -1.38
CA ASP A 346 7.11 31.91 -1.79
C ASP A 346 6.73 30.80 -2.77
N GLU A 347 7.67 29.90 -3.09
CA GLU A 347 7.45 28.82 -4.07
C GLU A 347 7.94 27.49 -3.53
N LEU A 348 6.97 26.59 -3.33
CA LEU A 348 7.16 25.21 -2.89
C LEU A 348 6.59 24.26 -3.94
N HIS A 349 7.31 23.21 -4.24
CA HIS A 349 6.81 22.11 -5.06
C HIS A 349 6.61 20.87 -4.18
N ILE A 350 5.35 20.51 -3.96
CA ILE A 350 4.95 19.34 -3.14
C ILE A 350 4.67 18.17 -4.08
N GLU A 351 5.38 17.08 -3.87
CA GLU A 351 5.17 15.81 -4.55
C GLU A 351 4.41 14.87 -3.61
N PHE A 352 3.18 14.51 -3.99
CA PHE A 352 2.35 13.60 -3.21
C PHE A 352 2.71 12.13 -3.46
N ASN A 353 2.43 11.27 -2.50
CA ASN A 353 2.39 9.83 -2.71
C ASN A 353 1.23 9.50 -3.66
N TYR A 354 1.37 8.46 -4.48
CA TYR A 354 0.38 8.06 -5.51
C TYR A 354 0.09 9.13 -6.57
N GLN A 355 1.04 10.04 -6.81
CA GLN A 355 0.86 11.10 -7.81
C GLN A 355 0.71 10.53 -9.23
N ASP A 356 1.35 9.40 -9.53
CA ASP A 356 1.25 8.75 -10.83
C ASP A 356 -0.11 8.11 -11.01
N GLU A 357 -0.66 7.47 -9.97
CA GLU A 357 -2.01 6.91 -9.94
C GLU A 357 -3.07 8.01 -10.08
N TYR A 358 -2.89 9.12 -9.39
CA TYR A 358 -3.75 10.29 -9.51
C TYR A 358 -3.77 10.84 -10.95
N LYS A 359 -2.60 11.04 -11.58
CA LYS A 359 -2.51 11.51 -12.96
C LYS A 359 -3.19 10.56 -13.95
N LYS A 360 -3.01 9.25 -13.79
CA LYS A 360 -3.70 8.24 -14.61
C LYS A 360 -5.21 8.32 -14.45
N ALA A 361 -5.70 8.50 -13.21
CA ALA A 361 -7.11 8.62 -12.92
C ALA A 361 -7.73 9.90 -13.51
N VAL A 362 -7.01 11.03 -13.46
CA VAL A 362 -7.42 12.29 -14.11
C VAL A 362 -7.48 12.12 -15.63
N ALA A 363 -6.43 11.58 -16.26
CA ALA A 363 -6.39 11.35 -17.70
C ALA A 363 -7.55 10.43 -18.17
N LEU A 364 -7.88 9.39 -17.38
CA LEU A 364 -9.02 8.53 -17.65
C LEU A 364 -10.33 9.31 -17.58
N ALA A 365 -10.54 10.16 -16.57
CA ALA A 365 -11.73 10.97 -16.43
C ALA A 365 -11.89 11.95 -17.61
N GLU A 366 -10.81 12.62 -18.01
CA GLU A 366 -10.79 13.53 -19.17
C GLU A 366 -11.18 12.81 -20.46
N GLN A 367 -10.58 11.66 -20.75
CA GLN A 367 -10.90 10.86 -21.95
C GLN A 367 -12.38 10.45 -21.99
N ILE A 368 -12.97 10.10 -20.85
CA ILE A 368 -14.36 9.68 -20.80
C ILE A 368 -15.29 10.89 -21.00
N VAL A 369 -14.95 12.04 -20.44
CA VAL A 369 -15.72 13.28 -20.64
C VAL A 369 -15.68 13.72 -22.11
N GLU A 370 -14.53 13.65 -22.78
CA GLU A 370 -14.38 13.94 -24.22
C GLU A 370 -15.23 13.01 -25.07
N GLN A 371 -15.16 11.69 -24.83
CA GLN A 371 -15.97 10.69 -25.55
C GLN A 371 -17.49 10.90 -25.33
N ALA A 372 -17.90 11.33 -24.15
CA ALA A 372 -19.29 11.63 -23.86
C ALA A 372 -19.77 12.92 -24.57
N ALA A 373 -18.88 13.91 -24.74
CA ALA A 373 -19.17 15.13 -25.48
C ALA A 373 -19.32 14.85 -26.99
N GLU A 374 -18.42 14.08 -27.60
CA GLU A 374 -18.48 13.68 -29.01
C GLU A 374 -19.77 12.92 -29.36
N ARG A 375 -20.24 12.04 -28.46
CA ARG A 375 -21.51 11.29 -28.65
C ARG A 375 -22.78 12.14 -28.56
N LYS A 376 -22.73 13.35 -27.97
CA LYS A 376 -23.87 14.28 -27.89
C LYS A 376 -23.98 15.19 -29.11
N VAL A 377 -22.91 15.27 -29.92
CA VAL A 377 -22.83 16.16 -31.10
C VAL A 377 -23.09 15.40 -32.42
N GLY A 378 -23.04 14.07 -32.41
CA GLY A 378 -23.40 13.20 -33.55
C GLY A 378 -24.73 12.50 -33.35
#